data_e8ca177832de6db7b15fdfa54adffc3a
#
_entry.id   e8ca177832de6db7b15fdfa54adffc3a
#
_cell.length_a   1.000
_cell.length_b   1.000
_cell.length_c   1.000
_cell.angle_alpha   90.00
_cell.angle_beta   90.00
_cell.angle_gamma   90.00
#
_symmetry.space_group_name_H-M   'P 1'
#
loop_
_entity.id
_entity.type
_entity.pdbx_description
1 polymer ?
#
loop_
_entity_poly.entity_id
_entity_poly.type
_entity_poly.pdbx_seq_one_letter_code
_entity_poly.pdbx_strand_id
1 'polypeptide(L)'
;MKNIIYKHIRLLSTLSIILIITSMTSCNNDDDNASGTGPVITEIRNYAASPNDTLVDKIVPGQWIVITGKNLKSATKITFNGIPADFNAGLFSNTYAAVQVPAVIPFPSVPANKLNTIQYTTSVGTTTFAFSIVAGPPALVSISNENPVEGDLVTLSGSNLFLINEISFGGKIITDYTAAVDGKSISFVMPNVTTSAPLNIITASGTVTTTFNVNDVTTKSLCNFDNVNTFSWGCATSNSNVDFPGNHGYFAVLDHGTLGPNNGTWWEWGRSINVNSGQWVPAQDLADPVADYAVKFEINVPGEWNGTTIQITRNYDFYAKYEPWKANDKIVSYTTKGKWVTVTIPLSDFKKDGAQASSLTELLGASGSGEFHIQAVSGSKATVTGLRAAVDNIRVVKIN
;
A
#
# COMPACT_ATOMS: atom_id res chain seq x y z
N MET A 1 40.93 57.55 56.62
CA MET A 1 40.61 56.26 55.97
C MET A 1 39.18 56.14 55.41
N LYS A 2 38.11 56.63 56.04
CA LYS A 2 36.72 56.56 55.54
C LYS A 2 36.50 57.22 54.19
N ASN A 3 37.10 58.30 53.88
CA ASN A 3 36.86 59.08 52.62
C ASN A 3 37.50 58.44 51.36
N ILE A 4 38.53 57.60 51.53
CA ILE A 4 39.20 56.93 50.40
C ILE A 4 38.42 55.73 50.00
N ILE A 5 37.79 54.99 50.91
CA ILE A 5 36.99 53.86 50.67
C ILE A 5 35.67 54.19 49.87
N TYR A 6 35.05 55.34 50.20
CA TYR A 6 33.86 55.83 49.51
C TYR A 6 34.16 56.28 48.08
N LYS A 7 35.34 56.80 47.78
CA LYS A 7 35.75 57.20 46.43
C LYS A 7 35.97 55.94 45.53
N HIS A 8 36.56 54.90 46.07
CA HIS A 8 36.78 53.68 45.32
C HIS A 8 35.47 52.86 45.11
N ILE A 9 34.57 52.90 46.09
CA ILE A 9 33.23 52.24 45.92
C ILE A 9 32.40 52.96 44.87
N ARG A 10 32.43 54.31 44.78
CA ARG A 10 31.73 55.05 43.71
C ARG A 10 32.38 54.82 42.33
N LEU A 11 33.72 54.70 42.26
CA LEU A 11 34.42 54.44 41.02
C LEU A 11 34.13 52.99 40.52
N LEU A 12 34.06 51.96 41.41
CA LEU A 12 33.68 50.59 41.06
C LEU A 12 32.23 50.52 40.64
N SER A 13 31.31 51.24 41.30
CA SER A 13 29.88 51.20 40.92
C SER A 13 29.63 51.87 39.56
N THR A 14 30.32 52.96 39.22
CA THR A 14 30.21 53.56 37.89
C THR A 14 30.88 52.74 36.79
N LEU A 15 31.97 52.02 37.09
CA LEU A 15 32.61 51.13 36.14
C LEU A 15 31.75 49.88 35.87
N SER A 16 31.07 49.31 36.90
CA SER A 16 30.13 48.22 36.74
C SER A 16 28.89 48.60 35.94
N ILE A 17 28.36 49.81 36.08
CA ILE A 17 27.22 50.31 35.32
C ILE A 17 27.59 50.54 33.84
N ILE A 18 28.80 51.01 33.56
CA ILE A 18 29.28 51.17 32.18
C ILE A 18 29.51 49.81 31.52
N LEU A 19 29.99 48.80 32.24
CA LEU A 19 30.18 47.43 31.71
C LEU A 19 28.87 46.70 31.42
N ILE A 20 27.81 47.00 32.17
CA ILE A 20 26.47 46.44 31.95
C ILE A 20 25.78 47.09 30.75
N ILE A 21 26.05 48.36 30.47
CA ILE A 21 25.47 49.10 29.32
C ILE A 21 26.14 48.69 28.00
N THR A 22 27.40 48.25 28.00
CA THR A 22 28.09 47.79 26.79
C THR A 22 27.79 46.32 26.45
N SER A 23 27.21 45.53 27.35
CA SER A 23 26.79 44.13 27.07
C SER A 23 25.36 44.03 26.52
N MET A 24 24.62 45.11 26.42
CA MET A 24 23.25 45.10 25.87
C MET A 24 23.15 45.52 24.40
N THR A 25 24.26 45.73 23.71
CA THR A 25 24.26 46.11 22.28
C THR A 25 24.66 44.94 21.36
N SER A 26 24.55 43.67 21.84
CA SER A 26 24.70 42.50 21.00
C SER A 26 23.40 41.70 20.92
N CYS A 27 22.28 42.38 20.74
CA CYS A 27 21.22 41.84 19.90
C CYS A 27 21.47 42.44 18.53
N ASN A 28 22.13 41.67 17.67
CA ASN A 28 21.86 41.84 16.27
C ASN A 28 20.36 41.57 16.13
N ASN A 29 19.57 42.61 16.06
CA ASN A 29 18.41 42.58 15.24
C ASN A 29 18.93 42.20 13.85
N ASP A 30 18.83 40.93 13.48
CA ASP A 30 18.56 40.62 12.10
C ASP A 30 17.31 41.46 11.81
N ASP A 31 17.50 42.62 11.28
CA ASP A 31 16.45 43.45 10.72
C ASP A 31 15.79 42.54 9.66
N ASP A 32 14.69 41.88 10.04
CA ASP A 32 13.68 41.37 9.13
C ASP A 32 13.02 42.53 8.36
N ASN A 33 13.83 43.52 7.95
CA ASN A 33 13.44 44.43 6.92
C ASN A 33 13.35 43.57 5.66
N ALA A 34 12.12 43.15 5.32
CA ALA A 34 11.78 42.72 4.00
C ALA A 34 12.29 43.79 3.03
N SER A 35 13.59 43.72 2.68
CA SER A 35 14.11 44.43 1.53
C SER A 35 13.21 44.01 0.40
N GLY A 36 12.63 44.93 -0.36
CA GLY A 36 11.61 44.67 -1.38
C GLY A 36 12.03 43.73 -2.53
N THR A 37 13.00 42.88 -2.29
CA THR A 37 13.49 41.80 -3.17
C THR A 37 12.83 40.51 -2.81
N GLY A 38 12.18 39.87 -3.81
CA GLY A 38 11.51 38.56 -3.68
C GLY A 38 12.46 37.43 -3.27
N PRO A 39 11.92 36.23 -3.05
CA PRO A 39 12.70 35.07 -2.66
C PRO A 39 13.63 34.63 -3.81
N VAL A 40 14.78 34.06 -3.45
CA VAL A 40 15.74 33.49 -4.38
C VAL A 40 16.09 32.08 -3.91
N ILE A 41 15.96 31.09 -4.78
CA ILE A 41 16.44 29.72 -4.54
C ILE A 41 17.80 29.57 -5.20
N THR A 42 18.78 29.02 -4.49
CA THR A 42 20.14 28.79 -5.01
C THR A 42 20.44 27.30 -5.19
N GLU A 43 19.95 26.45 -4.30
CA GLU A 43 20.22 25.01 -4.34
C GLU A 43 19.17 24.22 -3.55
N ILE A 44 19.11 22.92 -3.83
CA ILE A 44 18.27 21.95 -3.11
C ILE A 44 19.18 20.92 -2.45
N ARG A 45 18.92 20.62 -1.18
CA ARG A 45 19.69 19.67 -0.39
C ARG A 45 18.81 18.58 0.19
N ASN A 46 19.41 17.46 0.48
CA ASN A 46 18.75 16.37 1.22
C ASN A 46 18.44 16.84 2.66
N TYR A 47 17.25 16.48 3.18
CA TYR A 47 16.89 16.75 4.58
C TYR A 47 17.53 15.68 5.48
N ALA A 48 18.75 15.95 5.90
CA ALA A 48 19.53 15.08 6.78
C ALA A 48 20.42 15.93 7.69
N ALA A 49 20.87 15.34 8.80
CA ALA A 49 21.89 15.98 9.64
C ALA A 49 23.23 16.02 8.91
N SER A 50 23.98 17.12 9.08
CA SER A 50 25.34 17.22 8.57
C SER A 50 26.22 16.05 9.10
N PRO A 51 27.08 15.45 8.27
CA PRO A 51 27.48 15.81 6.91
C PRO A 51 26.62 15.20 5.78
N ASN A 52 25.46 14.62 6.10
CA ASN A 52 24.62 13.93 5.12
C ASN A 52 23.62 14.87 4.42
N ASP A 53 23.64 16.16 4.74
CA ASP A 53 22.84 17.22 4.11
C ASP A 53 23.37 17.62 2.72
N THR A 54 23.61 16.64 1.86
CA THR A 54 24.25 16.81 0.55
C THR A 54 23.32 17.47 -0.47
N LEU A 55 23.92 18.10 -1.49
CA LEU A 55 23.20 18.56 -2.67
C LEU A 55 22.54 17.40 -3.38
N VAL A 56 21.35 17.64 -3.92
CA VAL A 56 20.61 16.67 -4.76
C VAL A 56 20.40 17.25 -6.15
N ASP A 57 20.39 16.41 -7.17
CA ASP A 57 20.19 16.77 -8.57
C ASP A 57 18.76 16.54 -9.05
N LYS A 58 18.00 15.74 -8.30
CA LYS A 58 16.60 15.40 -8.53
C LYS A 58 15.87 15.11 -7.23
N ILE A 59 14.57 15.28 -7.23
CA ILE A 59 13.68 14.96 -6.10
C ILE A 59 12.50 14.10 -6.56
N VAL A 60 11.91 13.38 -5.60
CA VAL A 60 10.75 12.52 -5.82
C VAL A 60 9.57 12.91 -4.93
N PRO A 61 8.32 12.58 -5.27
CA PRO A 61 7.16 12.77 -4.41
C PRO A 61 7.36 12.18 -3.01
N GLY A 62 6.91 12.91 -1.99
CA GLY A 62 7.02 12.52 -0.59
C GLY A 62 8.39 12.74 0.06
N GLN A 63 9.42 13.11 -0.69
CA GLN A 63 10.77 13.37 -0.16
C GLN A 63 10.80 14.65 0.68
N TRP A 64 11.46 14.59 1.85
CA TRP A 64 11.84 15.80 2.59
C TRP A 64 13.11 16.40 2.02
N ILE A 65 13.10 17.71 1.80
CA ILE A 65 14.23 18.48 1.24
C ILE A 65 14.45 19.77 2.03
N VAL A 66 15.62 20.36 1.84
CA VAL A 66 15.93 21.70 2.26
C VAL A 66 16.14 22.57 1.02
N ILE A 67 15.32 23.60 0.86
CA ILE A 67 15.51 24.67 -0.12
C ILE A 67 16.44 25.70 0.49
N THR A 68 17.54 26.00 -0.17
CA THR A 68 18.52 27.02 0.28
C THR A 68 18.46 28.23 -0.64
N GLY A 69 18.63 29.41 -0.07
CA GLY A 69 18.52 30.65 -0.84
C GLY A 69 18.60 31.93 -0.03
N LYS A 70 17.77 32.90 -0.43
CA LYS A 70 17.63 34.20 0.27
C LYS A 70 16.16 34.59 0.35
N ASN A 71 15.80 35.33 1.41
CA ASN A 71 14.43 35.84 1.64
C ASN A 71 13.35 34.74 1.68
N LEU A 72 13.65 33.57 2.31
CA LEU A 72 12.76 32.40 2.32
C LEU A 72 11.79 32.41 3.50
N LYS A 73 12.02 33.13 4.58
CA LYS A 73 11.30 33.07 5.86
C LYS A 73 9.79 33.30 5.75
N SER A 74 9.35 34.22 4.89
CA SER A 74 7.94 34.62 4.77
C SER A 74 7.17 33.87 3.69
N ALA A 75 7.44 32.57 3.51
CA ALA A 75 6.75 31.77 2.53
C ALA A 75 5.24 31.74 2.77
N THR A 76 4.48 31.99 1.71
CA THR A 76 3.01 31.90 1.68
C THR A 76 2.53 30.75 0.82
N LYS A 77 3.35 30.31 -0.17
CA LYS A 77 3.04 29.18 -1.04
C LYS A 77 4.33 28.59 -1.63
N ILE A 78 4.39 27.28 -1.64
CA ILE A 78 5.45 26.52 -2.32
C ILE A 78 4.76 25.49 -3.21
N THR A 79 5.15 25.36 -4.48
CA THR A 79 4.62 24.33 -5.37
C THR A 79 5.74 23.57 -6.06
N PHE A 80 5.50 22.28 -6.28
CA PHE A 80 6.35 21.37 -7.05
C PHE A 80 5.55 20.89 -8.26
N ASN A 81 6.05 21.11 -9.46
CA ASN A 81 5.30 20.88 -10.70
C ASN A 81 3.91 21.55 -10.69
N GLY A 82 3.77 22.69 -10.01
CA GLY A 82 2.51 23.39 -9.83
C GLY A 82 1.59 22.84 -8.72
N ILE A 83 1.93 21.68 -8.11
CA ILE A 83 1.18 21.09 -7.00
C ILE A 83 1.62 21.73 -5.69
N PRO A 84 0.71 22.28 -4.86
CA PRO A 84 1.07 22.90 -3.59
C PRO A 84 1.59 21.86 -2.59
N ALA A 85 2.64 22.26 -1.87
CA ALA A 85 3.15 21.54 -0.72
C ALA A 85 2.56 22.09 0.57
N ASP A 86 2.32 21.18 1.53
CA ASP A 86 2.09 21.55 2.92
C ASP A 86 3.43 21.82 3.60
N PHE A 87 3.51 22.89 4.39
CA PHE A 87 4.73 23.23 5.10
C PHE A 87 4.45 23.91 6.45
N ASN A 88 5.44 23.84 7.34
CA ASN A 88 5.45 24.56 8.60
C ASN A 88 6.47 25.71 8.53
N ALA A 89 6.00 26.94 8.49
CA ALA A 89 6.86 28.13 8.43
C ALA A 89 7.83 28.24 9.62
N GLY A 90 7.57 27.57 10.75
CA GLY A 90 8.50 27.46 11.88
C GLY A 90 9.81 26.72 11.57
N LEU A 91 9.85 25.97 10.46
CA LEU A 91 11.05 25.28 9.95
C LEU A 91 11.84 26.14 8.93
N PHE A 92 11.51 27.42 8.80
CA PHE A 92 12.10 28.30 7.80
C PHE A 92 12.95 29.41 8.43
N SER A 93 14.08 29.68 7.82
CA SER A 93 14.88 30.86 8.08
C SER A 93 14.94 31.76 6.83
N ASN A 94 15.71 32.83 6.89
CA ASN A 94 15.90 33.67 5.72
C ASN A 94 16.70 32.98 4.60
N THR A 95 17.46 31.96 4.95
CA THR A 95 18.38 31.27 4.03
C THR A 95 18.03 29.82 3.73
N TYR A 96 17.11 29.18 4.47
CA TYR A 96 16.67 27.79 4.22
C TYR A 96 15.20 27.59 4.58
N ALA A 97 14.57 26.63 3.89
CA ALA A 97 13.22 26.15 4.15
C ALA A 97 13.19 24.62 4.03
N ALA A 98 12.83 23.94 5.14
CA ALA A 98 12.63 22.51 5.14
C ALA A 98 11.17 22.20 4.74
N VAL A 99 10.97 21.45 3.66
CA VAL A 99 9.64 21.17 3.10
C VAL A 99 9.57 19.76 2.55
N GLN A 100 8.40 19.15 2.66
CA GLN A 100 8.13 17.87 2.01
C GLN A 100 7.55 18.10 0.61
N VAL A 101 8.12 17.45 -0.39
CA VAL A 101 7.55 17.39 -1.73
C VAL A 101 6.17 16.70 -1.65
N PRO A 102 5.12 17.21 -2.31
CA PRO A 102 3.82 16.58 -2.28
C PRO A 102 3.91 15.06 -2.56
N ALA A 103 3.24 14.27 -1.73
CA ALA A 103 3.28 12.80 -1.83
C ALA A 103 2.67 12.28 -3.14
N VAL A 104 1.74 13.06 -3.73
CA VAL A 104 1.12 12.74 -5.02
C VAL A 104 1.33 13.91 -5.97
N ILE A 105 2.04 13.66 -7.06
CA ILE A 105 2.17 14.57 -8.21
C ILE A 105 1.57 13.83 -9.41
N PRO A 106 0.46 14.30 -9.98
CA PRO A 106 -0.20 13.64 -11.11
C PRO A 106 0.56 13.97 -12.41
N PHE A 107 1.75 13.41 -12.60
CA PHE A 107 2.67 13.73 -13.70
C PHE A 107 1.99 13.81 -15.09
N PRO A 108 1.07 12.91 -15.45
CA PRO A 108 0.40 12.99 -16.76
C PRO A 108 -0.49 14.24 -16.94
N SER A 109 -0.94 14.84 -15.84
CA SER A 109 -1.84 16.02 -15.86
C SER A 109 -1.10 17.34 -15.60
N VAL A 110 0.21 17.29 -15.33
CA VAL A 110 0.99 18.50 -15.08
C VAL A 110 1.19 19.28 -16.38
N PRO A 111 0.81 20.57 -16.46
CA PRO A 111 1.07 21.38 -17.63
C PRO A 111 2.57 21.47 -17.95
N ALA A 112 2.95 21.40 -19.21
CA ALA A 112 4.35 21.37 -19.65
C ALA A 112 5.20 22.53 -19.07
N ASN A 113 4.62 23.71 -18.93
CA ASN A 113 5.29 24.89 -18.36
C ASN A 113 5.44 24.85 -16.84
N LYS A 114 4.90 23.84 -16.18
CA LYS A 114 5.05 23.59 -14.72
C LYS A 114 5.96 22.39 -14.43
N LEU A 115 6.23 21.55 -15.42
CA LEU A 115 7.13 20.40 -15.25
C LEU A 115 8.52 20.87 -14.84
N ASN A 116 9.13 20.11 -13.92
CA ASN A 116 10.48 20.38 -13.38
C ASN A 116 10.63 21.82 -12.84
N THR A 117 9.62 22.32 -12.13
CA THR A 117 9.67 23.62 -11.49
C THR A 117 9.30 23.56 -10.02
N ILE A 118 10.07 24.32 -9.22
CA ILE A 118 9.73 24.69 -7.85
C ILE A 118 9.36 26.16 -7.88
N GLN A 119 8.13 26.51 -7.50
CA GLN A 119 7.71 27.89 -7.36
C GLN A 119 7.61 28.22 -5.87
N TYR A 120 8.29 29.29 -5.47
CA TYR A 120 8.35 29.76 -4.09
C TYR A 120 7.78 31.18 -4.03
N THR A 121 6.75 31.38 -3.24
CA THR A 121 6.05 32.68 -3.09
C THR A 121 6.15 33.14 -1.65
N THR A 122 6.53 34.38 -1.46
CA THR A 122 6.50 35.10 -0.20
C THR A 122 5.54 36.30 -0.29
N SER A 123 5.35 37.03 0.80
CA SER A 123 4.58 38.27 0.79
C SER A 123 5.17 39.37 -0.12
N VAL A 124 6.45 39.24 -0.51
CA VAL A 124 7.20 40.28 -1.28
C VAL A 124 7.35 39.93 -2.76
N GLY A 125 7.16 38.62 -3.13
CA GLY A 125 7.29 38.19 -4.51
C GLY A 125 7.33 36.68 -4.70
N THR A 126 7.51 36.28 -5.93
CA THR A 126 7.54 34.87 -6.35
C THR A 126 8.79 34.60 -7.19
N THR A 127 9.44 33.47 -6.94
CA THR A 127 10.51 32.95 -7.80
C THR A 127 10.11 31.58 -8.35
N THR A 128 10.61 31.25 -9.54
CA THR A 128 10.50 29.89 -10.12
C THR A 128 11.90 29.35 -10.34
N PHE A 129 12.17 28.19 -9.77
CA PHE A 129 13.45 27.50 -9.87
C PHE A 129 13.27 26.23 -10.69
N ALA A 130 14.05 26.09 -11.76
CA ALA A 130 14.05 24.89 -12.58
C ALA A 130 14.80 23.78 -11.84
N PHE A 131 14.13 22.67 -11.57
CA PHE A 131 14.71 21.54 -10.84
C PHE A 131 14.05 20.22 -11.24
N SER A 132 14.85 19.17 -11.38
CA SER A 132 14.36 17.85 -11.80
C SER A 132 13.45 17.25 -10.73
N ILE A 133 12.18 17.05 -11.08
CA ILE A 133 11.17 16.41 -10.23
C ILE A 133 10.67 15.19 -10.99
N VAL A 134 11.07 14.00 -10.51
CA VAL A 134 10.84 12.73 -11.20
C VAL A 134 9.89 11.84 -10.40
N ALA A 135 9.13 11.00 -11.09
CA ALA A 135 8.39 9.94 -10.43
C ALA A 135 9.39 8.95 -9.80
N GLY A 136 9.04 8.39 -8.64
CA GLY A 136 9.79 7.28 -8.06
C GLY A 136 9.70 6.02 -8.94
N PRO A 137 10.49 4.98 -8.67
CA PRO A 137 10.37 3.70 -9.36
C PRO A 137 8.98 3.11 -9.15
N PRO A 138 8.42 2.41 -10.15
CA PRO A 138 7.12 1.76 -10.02
C PRO A 138 7.20 0.63 -9.00
N ALA A 139 6.12 0.41 -8.27
CA ALA A 139 5.94 -0.75 -7.40
C ALA A 139 4.55 -1.34 -7.57
N LEU A 140 4.44 -2.66 -7.54
CA LEU A 140 3.17 -3.39 -7.53
C LEU A 140 2.90 -3.91 -6.12
N VAL A 141 1.64 -3.82 -5.71
CA VAL A 141 1.13 -4.35 -4.44
C VAL A 141 0.24 -5.56 -4.68
N SER A 142 -0.68 -5.46 -5.64
CA SER A 142 -1.65 -6.53 -5.92
C SER A 142 -2.19 -6.45 -7.35
N ILE A 143 -2.82 -7.54 -7.75
CA ILE A 143 -3.63 -7.69 -8.95
C ILE A 143 -5.03 -8.16 -8.54
N SER A 144 -6.06 -7.66 -9.18
CA SER A 144 -7.45 -7.98 -8.82
C SER A 144 -7.82 -9.46 -9.02
N ASN A 145 -7.21 -10.11 -9.99
CA ASN A 145 -7.31 -11.55 -10.25
C ASN A 145 -5.94 -12.06 -10.73
N GLU A 146 -5.35 -13.03 -10.02
CA GLU A 146 -4.06 -13.64 -10.41
C GLU A 146 -4.23 -14.69 -11.51
N ASN A 147 -5.47 -15.18 -11.73
CA ASN A 147 -5.80 -16.19 -12.74
C ASN A 147 -6.93 -15.69 -13.67
N PRO A 148 -6.74 -14.56 -14.39
CA PRO A 148 -7.75 -14.04 -15.30
C PRO A 148 -7.79 -14.83 -16.61
N VAL A 149 -8.97 -14.95 -17.21
CA VAL A 149 -9.14 -15.45 -18.59
C VAL A 149 -9.09 -14.29 -19.58
N GLU A 150 -8.98 -14.62 -20.88
CA GLU A 150 -9.10 -13.65 -21.96
C GLU A 150 -10.41 -12.85 -21.83
N GLY A 151 -10.31 -11.52 -21.95
CA GLY A 151 -11.45 -10.61 -21.86
C GLY A 151 -11.75 -10.11 -20.44
N ASP A 152 -11.16 -10.66 -19.39
CA ASP A 152 -11.34 -10.16 -18.03
C ASP A 152 -10.71 -8.77 -17.85
N LEU A 153 -11.43 -7.89 -17.18
CA LEU A 153 -10.88 -6.61 -16.74
C LEU A 153 -10.02 -6.84 -15.48
N VAL A 154 -8.74 -6.62 -15.62
CA VAL A 154 -7.74 -6.74 -14.56
C VAL A 154 -7.33 -5.36 -14.07
N THR A 155 -7.20 -5.21 -12.75
CA THR A 155 -6.68 -3.99 -12.12
C THR A 155 -5.45 -4.33 -11.31
N LEU A 156 -4.34 -3.67 -11.62
CA LEU A 156 -3.11 -3.66 -10.84
C LEU A 156 -3.17 -2.51 -9.84
N SER A 157 -2.79 -2.76 -8.62
CA SER A 157 -2.64 -1.73 -7.59
C SER A 157 -1.17 -1.60 -7.19
N GLY A 158 -0.73 -0.36 -6.94
CA GLY A 158 0.67 -0.12 -6.65
C GLY A 158 0.98 1.35 -6.36
N SER A 159 2.18 1.77 -6.69
CA SER A 159 2.61 3.17 -6.60
C SER A 159 3.53 3.54 -7.75
N ASN A 160 3.57 4.84 -8.08
CA ASN A 160 4.37 5.40 -9.16
C ASN A 160 4.12 4.75 -10.54
N LEU A 161 2.90 4.29 -10.78
CA LEU A 161 2.46 3.70 -12.04
C LEU A 161 2.13 4.82 -13.05
N PHE A 162 3.11 5.68 -13.33
CA PHE A 162 3.03 6.81 -14.24
C PHE A 162 3.96 6.64 -15.44
N LEU A 163 3.71 7.38 -16.50
CA LEU A 163 4.60 7.49 -17.67
C LEU A 163 5.00 6.10 -18.17
N ILE A 164 3.98 5.28 -18.40
CA ILE A 164 4.10 3.87 -18.77
C ILE A 164 4.59 3.80 -20.21
N ASN A 165 5.71 3.11 -20.43
CA ASN A 165 6.28 2.84 -21.74
C ASN A 165 5.77 1.51 -22.30
N GLU A 166 5.60 0.50 -21.42
CA GLU A 166 5.16 -0.83 -21.81
C GLU A 166 4.49 -1.56 -20.64
N ILE A 167 3.44 -2.30 -20.95
CA ILE A 167 2.88 -3.35 -20.10
C ILE A 167 2.93 -4.63 -20.93
N SER A 168 3.52 -5.70 -20.40
CA SER A 168 3.63 -6.97 -21.13
C SER A 168 3.32 -8.17 -20.25
N PHE A 169 2.69 -9.18 -20.87
CA PHE A 169 2.34 -10.46 -20.25
C PHE A 169 2.46 -11.60 -21.25
N GLY A 170 3.20 -12.67 -20.89
CA GLY A 170 3.32 -13.86 -21.73
C GLY A 170 3.83 -13.59 -23.15
N GLY A 171 4.72 -12.59 -23.31
CA GLY A 171 5.25 -12.18 -24.62
C GLY A 171 4.32 -11.28 -25.44
N LYS A 172 3.16 -10.90 -24.92
CA LYS A 172 2.24 -9.92 -25.55
C LYS A 172 2.34 -8.57 -24.87
N ILE A 173 2.35 -7.50 -25.67
CA ILE A 173 2.27 -6.12 -25.21
C ILE A 173 0.81 -5.73 -25.07
N ILE A 174 0.45 -5.13 -23.94
CA ILE A 174 -0.88 -4.60 -23.64
C ILE A 174 -0.87 -3.12 -23.96
N THR A 175 -1.56 -2.73 -25.03
CA THR A 175 -1.58 -1.36 -25.54
C THR A 175 -2.81 -0.57 -25.08
N ASP A 176 -3.91 -1.26 -24.75
CA ASP A 176 -5.14 -0.64 -24.28
C ASP A 176 -5.24 -0.80 -22.75
N TYR A 177 -4.96 0.28 -22.05
CA TYR A 177 -5.03 0.34 -20.59
C TYR A 177 -5.45 1.73 -20.10
N THR A 178 -5.98 1.79 -18.88
CA THR A 178 -6.28 3.02 -18.18
C THR A 178 -5.44 3.12 -16.91
N ALA A 179 -4.59 4.13 -16.83
CA ALA A 179 -3.82 4.44 -15.63
C ALA A 179 -4.50 5.53 -14.80
N ALA A 180 -4.58 5.34 -13.49
CA ALA A 180 -5.07 6.37 -12.59
C ALA A 180 -4.08 7.55 -12.51
N VAL A 181 -4.62 8.77 -12.46
CA VAL A 181 -3.80 10.01 -12.45
C VAL A 181 -2.92 10.14 -11.21
N ASP A 182 -3.25 9.44 -10.12
CA ASP A 182 -2.45 9.38 -8.89
C ASP A 182 -1.37 8.30 -8.91
N GLY A 183 -1.27 7.52 -10.01
CA GLY A 183 -0.30 6.45 -10.20
C GLY A 183 -0.48 5.25 -9.28
N LYS A 184 -1.67 5.05 -8.71
CA LYS A 184 -1.94 3.95 -7.77
C LYS A 184 -2.53 2.73 -8.43
N SER A 185 -3.05 2.85 -9.63
CA SER A 185 -3.64 1.71 -10.34
C SER A 185 -3.55 1.82 -11.85
N ILE A 186 -3.57 0.65 -12.50
CA ILE A 186 -3.70 0.47 -13.93
C ILE A 186 -4.75 -0.60 -14.17
N SER A 187 -5.68 -0.36 -15.10
CA SER A 187 -6.66 -1.37 -15.51
C SER A 187 -6.55 -1.64 -17.00
N PHE A 188 -6.65 -2.90 -17.39
CA PHE A 188 -6.62 -3.36 -18.78
C PHE A 188 -7.43 -4.63 -18.95
N VAL A 189 -7.78 -4.94 -20.20
CA VAL A 189 -8.44 -6.21 -20.55
C VAL A 189 -7.36 -7.26 -20.80
N MET A 190 -7.52 -8.43 -20.17
CA MET A 190 -6.57 -9.53 -20.29
C MET A 190 -6.50 -10.06 -21.72
N PRO A 191 -5.32 -10.10 -22.36
CA PRO A 191 -5.17 -10.63 -23.70
C PRO A 191 -5.25 -12.16 -23.69
N ASN A 192 -5.50 -12.77 -24.86
CA ASN A 192 -5.41 -14.21 -25.03
C ASN A 192 -3.96 -14.69 -24.83
N VAL A 193 -3.66 -15.15 -23.62
CA VAL A 193 -2.39 -15.80 -23.25
C VAL A 193 -2.71 -17.00 -22.38
N THR A 194 -2.28 -18.15 -22.80
CA THR A 194 -2.53 -19.44 -22.12
C THR A 194 -1.34 -19.89 -21.26
N THR A 195 -0.22 -19.18 -21.33
CA THR A 195 1.00 -19.52 -20.59
C THR A 195 1.06 -18.76 -19.27
N SER A 196 1.43 -19.46 -18.21
CA SER A 196 1.80 -18.85 -16.94
C SER A 196 3.07 -18.03 -17.10
N ALA A 197 3.03 -16.76 -16.69
CA ALA A 197 4.16 -15.84 -16.81
C ALA A 197 4.06 -14.68 -15.80
N PRO A 198 5.17 -14.03 -15.45
CA PRO A 198 5.10 -12.77 -14.73
C PRO A 198 4.55 -11.65 -15.64
N LEU A 199 3.91 -10.66 -15.04
CA LEU A 199 3.49 -9.43 -15.69
C LEU A 199 4.55 -8.35 -15.46
N ASN A 200 4.95 -7.65 -16.52
CA ASN A 200 5.97 -6.61 -16.48
C ASN A 200 5.37 -5.24 -16.80
N ILE A 201 5.83 -4.22 -16.09
CA ILE A 201 5.51 -2.81 -16.36
C ILE A 201 6.83 -2.05 -16.46
N ILE A 202 7.04 -1.37 -17.57
CA ILE A 202 8.16 -0.47 -17.80
C ILE A 202 7.62 0.96 -17.79
N THR A 203 8.17 1.79 -16.93
CA THR A 203 7.89 3.22 -16.87
C THR A 203 9.13 4.03 -17.21
N ALA A 204 9.00 5.34 -17.38
CA ALA A 204 10.14 6.24 -17.52
C ALA A 204 11.09 6.23 -16.30
N SER A 205 10.62 5.76 -15.13
CA SER A 205 11.38 5.75 -13.87
C SER A 205 11.90 4.38 -13.45
N GLY A 206 11.63 3.33 -14.23
CA GLY A 206 12.10 1.98 -13.95
C GLY A 206 11.11 0.89 -14.37
N THR A 207 11.45 -0.34 -14.03
CA THR A 207 10.66 -1.53 -14.33
C THR A 207 10.19 -2.19 -13.04
N VAL A 208 8.97 -2.72 -13.05
CA VAL A 208 8.47 -3.61 -12.01
C VAL A 208 7.84 -4.84 -12.64
N THR A 209 8.04 -5.98 -11.99
CA THR A 209 7.54 -7.29 -12.40
C THR A 209 6.79 -7.91 -11.23
N THR A 210 5.69 -8.63 -11.49
CA THR A 210 5.03 -9.41 -10.43
C THR A 210 5.99 -10.46 -9.87
N THR A 211 5.95 -10.67 -8.55
CA THR A 211 6.75 -11.69 -7.85
C THR A 211 6.20 -13.11 -8.04
N PHE A 212 5.07 -13.24 -8.71
CA PHE A 212 4.38 -14.48 -9.03
C PHE A 212 4.04 -14.51 -10.53
N ASN A 213 3.77 -15.70 -11.03
CA ASN A 213 3.26 -15.87 -12.38
C ASN A 213 1.73 -15.71 -12.38
N VAL A 214 1.23 -14.87 -13.26
CA VAL A 214 -0.20 -14.80 -13.58
C VAL A 214 -0.59 -16.07 -14.35
N ASN A 215 -1.79 -16.62 -14.09
CA ASN A 215 -2.27 -17.88 -14.63
C ASN A 215 -1.45 -19.12 -14.20
N ASP A 216 -0.87 -19.08 -13.01
CA ASP A 216 -0.24 -20.25 -12.40
C ASP A 216 -1.21 -20.94 -11.42
N VAL A 217 -2.00 -21.87 -11.96
CA VAL A 217 -3.00 -22.61 -11.18
C VAL A 217 -2.47 -23.92 -10.57
N THR A 218 -1.18 -24.23 -10.75
CA THR A 218 -0.57 -25.50 -10.32
C THR A 218 0.51 -25.34 -9.27
N THR A 219 1.35 -24.33 -9.36
CA THR A 219 2.46 -24.13 -8.42
C THR A 219 1.95 -23.79 -7.04
N LYS A 220 2.38 -24.56 -6.03
CA LYS A 220 1.92 -24.41 -4.63
C LYS A 220 0.41 -24.60 -4.43
N SER A 221 -0.31 -25.16 -5.41
CA SER A 221 -1.73 -25.43 -5.30
C SER A 221 -2.00 -26.52 -4.25
N LEU A 222 -2.96 -26.25 -3.37
CA LEU A 222 -3.58 -27.25 -2.50
C LEU A 222 -4.74 -27.94 -3.24
N CYS A 223 -5.52 -27.18 -4.00
CA CYS A 223 -6.62 -27.67 -4.82
C CYS A 223 -7.01 -26.63 -5.87
N ASN A 224 -7.03 -27.03 -7.14
CA ASN A 224 -7.59 -26.23 -8.23
C ASN A 224 -8.80 -26.93 -8.89
N PHE A 225 -9.35 -27.95 -8.25
CA PHE A 225 -10.51 -28.72 -8.65
C PHE A 225 -10.40 -29.44 -10.03
N ASP A 226 -9.31 -29.25 -10.75
CA ASP A 226 -8.99 -29.86 -12.05
C ASP A 226 -7.87 -30.89 -11.91
N ASN A 227 -6.66 -30.56 -12.30
CA ASN A 227 -5.51 -31.47 -12.32
C ASN A 227 -4.79 -31.58 -10.96
N VAL A 228 -5.01 -30.64 -10.05
CA VAL A 228 -4.64 -30.73 -8.62
C VAL A 228 -5.95 -30.76 -7.83
N ASN A 229 -6.62 -31.93 -7.85
CA ASN A 229 -7.91 -32.07 -7.19
C ASN A 229 -7.81 -32.93 -5.93
N THR A 230 -7.74 -32.25 -4.79
CA THR A 230 -7.73 -32.85 -3.45
C THR A 230 -9.02 -32.53 -2.68
N PHE A 231 -10.03 -31.98 -3.37
CA PHE A 231 -11.36 -31.73 -2.80
C PHE A 231 -12.00 -33.05 -2.32
N SER A 232 -12.58 -32.99 -1.14
CA SER A 232 -13.16 -34.16 -0.48
C SER A 232 -14.69 -34.10 -0.42
N TRP A 233 -15.25 -33.05 0.21
CA TRP A 233 -16.69 -32.94 0.42
C TRP A 233 -17.11 -31.54 0.87
N GLY A 234 -18.42 -31.31 1.02
CA GLY A 234 -19.01 -30.14 1.70
C GLY A 234 -19.89 -29.29 0.80
N CYS A 235 -19.68 -29.29 -0.50
CA CYS A 235 -20.48 -28.59 -1.48
C CYS A 235 -20.45 -29.25 -2.86
N ALA A 236 -21.18 -28.68 -3.80
CA ALA A 236 -21.10 -29.08 -5.21
C ALA A 236 -19.83 -28.49 -5.87
N THR A 237 -19.34 -29.18 -6.90
CA THR A 237 -18.42 -28.62 -7.88
C THR A 237 -19.15 -28.31 -9.17
N SER A 238 -18.67 -27.33 -9.93
CA SER A 238 -19.23 -26.90 -11.21
C SER A 238 -18.13 -26.39 -12.13
N ASN A 239 -18.40 -26.36 -13.42
CA ASN A 239 -17.60 -25.69 -14.44
C ASN A 239 -18.48 -24.76 -15.30
N SER A 240 -19.65 -24.36 -14.78
CA SER A 240 -20.63 -23.55 -15.49
C SER A 240 -20.11 -22.14 -15.73
N ASN A 241 -19.78 -21.83 -16.98
CA ASN A 241 -19.40 -20.46 -17.39
C ASN A 241 -20.62 -19.53 -17.52
N VAL A 242 -21.84 -20.06 -17.40
CA VAL A 242 -23.08 -19.25 -17.35
C VAL A 242 -23.30 -18.70 -15.94
N ASP A 243 -23.13 -19.56 -14.93
CA ASP A 243 -23.33 -19.18 -13.53
C ASP A 243 -22.15 -18.33 -12.99
N PHE A 244 -20.92 -18.70 -13.36
CA PHE A 244 -19.69 -18.07 -12.91
C PHE A 244 -18.74 -17.86 -14.10
N PRO A 245 -18.98 -16.86 -14.94
CA PRO A 245 -18.19 -16.61 -16.14
C PRO A 245 -16.73 -16.28 -15.80
N GLY A 246 -15.80 -16.64 -16.69
CA GLY A 246 -14.38 -16.39 -16.53
C GLY A 246 -13.66 -17.43 -15.63
N ASN A 247 -14.20 -18.63 -15.47
CA ASN A 247 -13.56 -19.74 -14.73
C ASN A 247 -12.47 -20.42 -15.57
N HIS A 248 -11.58 -21.16 -14.88
CA HIS A 248 -10.50 -21.95 -15.46
C HIS A 248 -10.76 -23.46 -15.44
N GLY A 249 -12.00 -23.90 -15.45
CA GLY A 249 -12.38 -25.30 -15.37
C GLY A 249 -13.33 -25.56 -14.22
N TYR A 250 -13.08 -26.58 -13.41
CA TYR A 250 -13.91 -26.89 -12.26
C TYR A 250 -13.58 -26.00 -11.06
N PHE A 251 -14.59 -25.72 -10.26
CA PHE A 251 -14.51 -24.94 -9.01
C PHE A 251 -15.54 -25.46 -8.01
N ALA A 252 -15.37 -25.14 -6.72
CA ALA A 252 -16.35 -25.43 -5.68
C ALA A 252 -17.39 -24.32 -5.57
N VAL A 253 -18.64 -24.70 -5.22
CA VAL A 253 -19.76 -23.75 -5.08
C VAL A 253 -20.33 -23.83 -3.66
N LEU A 254 -20.07 -22.79 -2.86
CA LEU A 254 -20.81 -22.54 -1.63
C LEU A 254 -22.19 -22.02 -2.02
N ASP A 255 -23.24 -22.68 -1.58
CA ASP A 255 -24.63 -22.27 -1.87
C ASP A 255 -25.54 -22.69 -0.71
N HIS A 256 -25.91 -21.71 0.11
CA HIS A 256 -26.79 -21.94 1.24
C HIS A 256 -27.76 -20.77 1.43
N GLY A 257 -28.92 -21.08 2.00
CA GLY A 257 -29.93 -20.08 2.38
C GLY A 257 -29.54 -19.24 3.60
N THR A 258 -30.51 -18.58 4.19
CA THR A 258 -30.32 -17.76 5.40
C THR A 258 -29.79 -18.60 6.57
N LEU A 259 -28.91 -18.01 7.38
CA LEU A 259 -28.40 -18.61 8.60
C LEU A 259 -29.00 -17.90 9.82
N GLY A 260 -29.52 -18.69 10.75
CA GLY A 260 -30.02 -18.19 12.04
C GLY A 260 -28.90 -17.58 12.91
N PRO A 261 -29.27 -16.98 14.05
CA PRO A 261 -28.32 -16.40 14.99
C PRO A 261 -27.27 -17.41 15.47
N ASN A 262 -26.00 -17.00 15.51
CA ASN A 262 -24.86 -17.81 15.97
C ASN A 262 -24.81 -19.23 15.35
N ASN A 263 -25.19 -19.33 14.08
CA ASN A 263 -25.23 -20.62 13.38
C ASN A 263 -23.83 -21.06 12.98
N GLY A 264 -23.33 -22.13 13.62
CA GLY A 264 -22.01 -22.74 13.37
C GLY A 264 -22.06 -24.09 12.65
N THR A 265 -23.20 -24.51 12.09
CA THR A 265 -23.37 -25.84 11.46
C THR A 265 -22.73 -25.90 10.07
N TRP A 266 -21.45 -25.61 9.98
CA TRP A 266 -20.69 -25.53 8.72
C TRP A 266 -20.64 -26.87 7.95
N TRP A 267 -20.93 -28.00 8.59
CA TRP A 267 -20.94 -29.34 7.98
C TRP A 267 -22.20 -29.62 7.17
N GLU A 268 -23.20 -28.76 7.16
CA GLU A 268 -24.34 -28.88 6.28
C GLU A 268 -23.92 -28.64 4.82
N TRP A 269 -24.57 -29.35 3.90
CA TRP A 269 -24.25 -29.28 2.48
C TRP A 269 -24.34 -27.86 1.91
N GLY A 270 -23.36 -27.51 1.06
CA GLY A 270 -23.27 -26.19 0.46
C GLY A 270 -22.61 -25.14 1.36
N ARG A 271 -22.14 -25.53 2.56
CA ARG A 271 -21.60 -24.59 3.55
C ARG A 271 -20.11 -24.76 3.81
N SER A 272 -19.46 -25.75 3.21
CA SER A 272 -18.02 -25.93 3.38
C SER A 272 -17.34 -26.46 2.12
N ILE A 273 -16.05 -26.18 2.03
CA ILE A 273 -15.11 -26.77 1.08
C ILE A 273 -14.04 -27.45 1.92
N ASN A 274 -13.96 -28.78 1.81
CA ASN A 274 -12.98 -29.55 2.56
C ASN A 274 -11.99 -30.17 1.59
N VAL A 275 -10.71 -29.87 1.80
CA VAL A 275 -9.57 -30.26 0.97
C VAL A 275 -8.65 -31.13 1.83
N ASN A 276 -8.27 -32.27 1.30
CA ASN A 276 -7.37 -33.21 1.97
C ASN A 276 -6.00 -32.58 2.24
N SER A 277 -5.25 -33.19 3.17
CA SER A 277 -3.94 -32.68 3.57
C SER A 277 -3.01 -32.46 2.38
N GLY A 278 -2.44 -31.27 2.31
CA GLY A 278 -1.47 -30.84 1.30
C GLY A 278 -0.30 -30.08 1.94
N GLN A 279 0.72 -29.79 1.15
CA GLN A 279 1.87 -29.02 1.57
C GLN A 279 1.55 -27.53 1.52
N TRP A 280 1.47 -26.87 2.67
CA TRP A 280 1.27 -25.44 2.78
C TRP A 280 2.59 -24.67 2.62
N VAL A 281 3.59 -25.05 3.41
CA VAL A 281 4.93 -24.45 3.37
C VAL A 281 5.95 -25.59 3.37
N PRO A 282 6.94 -25.60 2.46
CA PRO A 282 7.98 -26.60 2.46
C PRO A 282 8.70 -26.70 3.80
N ALA A 283 9.07 -27.91 4.24
CA ALA A 283 9.66 -28.15 5.55
C ALA A 283 10.96 -27.34 5.80
N GLN A 284 11.74 -27.10 4.75
CA GLN A 284 12.97 -26.29 4.82
C GLN A 284 12.69 -24.79 5.07
N ASP A 285 11.48 -24.31 4.77
CA ASP A 285 11.09 -22.91 4.89
C ASP A 285 10.32 -22.62 6.19
N LEU A 286 10.15 -23.62 7.08
CA LEU A 286 9.41 -23.46 8.34
C LEU A 286 10.08 -22.52 9.37
N ALA A 287 11.33 -22.12 9.15
CA ALA A 287 12.02 -21.11 9.92
C ALA A 287 11.68 -19.68 9.51
N ASP A 288 11.03 -19.49 8.36
CA ASP A 288 10.62 -18.18 7.88
C ASP A 288 9.53 -17.57 8.78
N PRO A 289 9.37 -16.24 8.78
CA PRO A 289 8.26 -15.58 9.47
C PRO A 289 6.88 -16.03 8.97
N VAL A 290 5.93 -16.22 9.89
CA VAL A 290 4.53 -16.58 9.54
C VAL A 290 3.90 -15.56 8.60
N ALA A 291 4.25 -14.28 8.75
CA ALA A 291 3.74 -13.19 7.93
C ALA A 291 4.25 -13.19 6.47
N ASP A 292 5.27 -13.99 6.17
CA ASP A 292 5.81 -14.08 4.80
C ASP A 292 4.95 -14.95 3.88
N TYR A 293 3.96 -15.65 4.42
CA TYR A 293 3.11 -16.57 3.65
C TYR A 293 1.63 -16.21 3.77
N ALA A 294 0.88 -16.52 2.72
CA ALA A 294 -0.57 -16.35 2.68
C ALA A 294 -1.26 -17.53 1.98
N VAL A 295 -2.47 -17.83 2.46
CA VAL A 295 -3.45 -18.56 1.66
C VAL A 295 -3.99 -17.63 0.60
N LYS A 296 -4.08 -18.10 -0.64
CA LYS A 296 -4.77 -17.43 -1.74
C LYS A 296 -5.77 -18.35 -2.39
N PHE A 297 -6.84 -17.77 -2.90
CA PHE A 297 -7.84 -18.45 -3.73
C PHE A 297 -8.57 -17.40 -4.58
N GLU A 298 -9.15 -17.80 -5.68
CA GLU A 298 -10.06 -16.96 -6.44
C GLU A 298 -11.48 -17.18 -5.93
N ILE A 299 -12.26 -16.10 -5.81
CA ILE A 299 -13.67 -16.13 -5.43
C ILE A 299 -14.51 -15.34 -6.44
N ASN A 300 -15.70 -15.87 -6.74
CA ASN A 300 -16.72 -15.16 -7.51
C ASN A 300 -18.02 -15.13 -6.71
N VAL A 301 -18.50 -13.93 -6.39
CA VAL A 301 -19.73 -13.68 -5.61
C VAL A 301 -20.68 -12.85 -6.47
N PRO A 302 -21.59 -13.47 -7.23
CA PRO A 302 -22.47 -12.75 -8.17
C PRO A 302 -23.52 -11.90 -7.46
N GLY A 303 -24.01 -12.33 -6.32
CA GLY A 303 -25.06 -11.65 -5.52
C GLY A 303 -24.52 -10.88 -4.32
N GLU A 304 -25.41 -10.23 -3.62
CA GLU A 304 -25.10 -9.48 -2.41
C GLU A 304 -24.74 -10.42 -1.23
N TRP A 305 -23.62 -10.15 -0.59
CA TRP A 305 -23.15 -10.86 0.60
C TRP A 305 -22.97 -9.87 1.76
N ASN A 306 -23.67 -10.09 2.88
CA ASN A 306 -23.75 -9.12 3.96
C ASN A 306 -23.90 -9.71 5.36
N GLY A 307 -23.37 -10.91 5.64
CA GLY A 307 -23.49 -11.41 7.01
C GLY A 307 -22.91 -12.79 7.29
N THR A 308 -22.77 -13.66 6.30
CA THR A 308 -22.09 -14.94 6.48
C THR A 308 -20.59 -14.70 6.62
N THR A 309 -19.96 -15.27 7.64
CA THR A 309 -18.53 -15.31 7.82
C THR A 309 -17.95 -16.51 7.08
N ILE A 310 -16.97 -16.33 6.23
CA ILE A 310 -16.10 -17.40 5.76
C ILE A 310 -14.97 -17.57 6.76
N GLN A 311 -14.91 -18.75 7.39
CA GLN A 311 -13.75 -19.18 8.18
C GLN A 311 -12.86 -20.05 7.30
N ILE A 312 -11.57 -19.70 7.24
CA ILE A 312 -10.54 -20.51 6.59
C ILE A 312 -9.76 -21.20 7.69
N THR A 313 -9.69 -22.54 7.66
CA THR A 313 -9.05 -23.30 8.74
C THR A 313 -7.98 -24.24 8.25
N ARG A 314 -6.96 -24.44 9.08
CA ARG A 314 -5.99 -25.52 8.96
C ARG A 314 -6.31 -26.60 10.01
N ASN A 315 -6.64 -27.81 9.60
CA ASN A 315 -6.98 -28.96 10.47
C ASN A 315 -8.06 -28.65 11.54
N TYR A 316 -8.99 -27.71 11.28
CA TYR A 316 -10.00 -27.21 12.23
C TYR A 316 -9.42 -26.61 13.53
N ASP A 317 -8.15 -26.30 13.58
CA ASP A 317 -7.42 -25.88 14.78
C ASP A 317 -7.11 -24.38 14.76
N PHE A 318 -6.38 -23.92 13.75
CA PHE A 318 -6.14 -22.51 13.48
C PHE A 318 -7.12 -22.00 12.42
N TYR A 319 -7.68 -20.81 12.61
CA TYR A 319 -8.60 -20.22 11.63
C TYR A 319 -8.37 -18.72 11.43
N ALA A 320 -8.62 -18.28 10.22
CA ALA A 320 -8.75 -16.88 9.83
C ALA A 320 -10.18 -16.60 9.37
N LYS A 321 -10.60 -15.34 9.37
CA LYS A 321 -11.93 -14.91 8.92
C LYS A 321 -11.81 -14.06 7.67
N TYR A 322 -12.72 -14.28 6.75
CA TYR A 322 -12.90 -13.42 5.59
C TYR A 322 -14.31 -12.85 5.59
N GLU A 323 -14.44 -11.55 5.86
CA GLU A 323 -15.68 -10.79 6.03
C GLU A 323 -15.63 -9.49 5.21
N PRO A 324 -15.57 -9.55 3.85
CA PRO A 324 -15.42 -8.36 3.02
C PRO A 324 -16.65 -7.43 3.06
N TRP A 325 -17.78 -7.95 3.55
CA TRP A 325 -19.01 -7.24 3.79
C TRP A 325 -19.00 -6.38 5.06
N LYS A 326 -17.88 -6.35 5.80
CA LYS A 326 -17.75 -5.60 7.05
C LYS A 326 -16.66 -4.55 6.93
N ALA A 327 -16.98 -3.28 7.18
CA ALA A 327 -16.03 -2.18 7.22
C ALA A 327 -16.27 -1.32 8.46
N ASN A 328 -15.26 -1.11 9.30
CA ASN A 328 -15.34 -0.31 10.53
C ASN A 328 -16.54 -0.71 11.42
N ASP A 329 -16.73 -2.01 11.64
CA ASP A 329 -17.82 -2.63 12.39
C ASP A 329 -19.24 -2.35 11.83
N LYS A 330 -19.33 -1.83 10.62
CA LYS A 330 -20.59 -1.66 9.89
C LYS A 330 -20.72 -2.69 8.80
N ILE A 331 -21.94 -3.14 8.57
CA ILE A 331 -22.24 -3.99 7.42
C ILE A 331 -22.24 -3.11 6.17
N VAL A 332 -21.38 -3.50 5.20
CA VAL A 332 -21.35 -2.98 3.84
C VAL A 332 -21.52 -4.18 2.94
N SER A 333 -22.58 -4.18 2.14
CA SER A 333 -22.81 -5.30 1.23
C SER A 333 -21.64 -5.48 0.27
N TYR A 334 -21.24 -6.73 0.02
CA TYR A 334 -20.13 -7.08 -0.86
C TYR A 334 -20.62 -7.96 -2.01
N THR A 335 -20.10 -7.71 -3.20
CA THR A 335 -20.29 -8.54 -4.38
C THR A 335 -19.11 -8.36 -5.32
N THR A 336 -18.69 -9.39 -6.03
CA THR A 336 -17.73 -9.29 -7.13
C THR A 336 -18.41 -8.98 -8.46
N LYS A 337 -19.74 -8.85 -8.46
CA LYS A 337 -20.56 -8.63 -9.68
C LYS A 337 -20.32 -9.70 -10.74
N GLY A 338 -20.19 -10.96 -10.31
CA GLY A 338 -19.93 -12.09 -11.18
C GLY A 338 -18.51 -12.18 -11.75
N LYS A 339 -17.56 -11.43 -11.22
CA LYS A 339 -16.14 -11.52 -11.60
C LYS A 339 -15.37 -12.36 -10.60
N TRP A 340 -14.32 -13.00 -11.06
CA TRP A 340 -13.34 -13.66 -10.20
C TRP A 340 -12.36 -12.64 -9.65
N VAL A 341 -12.07 -12.75 -8.35
CA VAL A 341 -11.07 -11.91 -7.67
C VAL A 341 -10.18 -12.77 -6.78
N THR A 342 -8.92 -12.45 -6.70
CA THR A 342 -7.98 -13.13 -5.79
C THR A 342 -8.16 -12.62 -4.37
N VAL A 343 -8.42 -13.54 -3.44
CA VAL A 343 -8.39 -13.31 -2.00
C VAL A 343 -7.01 -13.68 -1.47
N THR A 344 -6.45 -12.85 -0.61
CA THR A 344 -5.18 -13.12 0.07
C THR A 344 -5.40 -13.02 1.58
N ILE A 345 -5.12 -14.10 2.29
CA ILE A 345 -5.23 -14.21 3.76
C ILE A 345 -3.85 -14.54 4.31
N PRO A 346 -3.14 -13.59 4.93
CA PRO A 346 -1.85 -13.85 5.56
C PRO A 346 -1.93 -14.99 6.58
N LEU A 347 -0.92 -15.84 6.65
CA LEU A 347 -0.90 -16.91 7.68
C LEU A 347 -0.83 -16.33 9.09
N SER A 348 -0.33 -15.10 9.26
CA SER A 348 -0.39 -14.36 10.52
C SER A 348 -1.80 -14.03 11.01
N ASP A 349 -2.82 -14.11 10.14
CA ASP A 349 -4.23 -13.89 10.53
C ASP A 349 -4.88 -15.14 11.15
N PHE A 350 -4.23 -16.30 11.02
CA PHE A 350 -4.72 -17.54 11.59
C PHE A 350 -4.50 -17.57 13.11
N LYS A 351 -5.56 -17.86 13.83
CA LYS A 351 -5.60 -17.85 15.29
C LYS A 351 -6.18 -19.16 15.84
N LYS A 352 -5.61 -19.59 16.96
CA LYS A 352 -6.15 -20.64 17.83
C LYS A 352 -6.46 -20.01 19.17
N ASP A 353 -7.69 -20.17 19.67
CA ASP A 353 -8.17 -19.58 20.93
C ASP A 353 -7.91 -18.07 21.06
N GLY A 354 -7.94 -17.35 19.92
CA GLY A 354 -7.69 -15.92 19.83
C GLY A 354 -6.22 -15.51 19.71
N ALA A 355 -5.26 -16.41 19.88
CA ALA A 355 -3.83 -16.17 19.74
C ALA A 355 -3.34 -16.52 18.31
N GLN A 356 -2.46 -15.68 17.77
CA GLN A 356 -1.73 -15.98 16.53
C GLN A 356 -0.66 -17.05 16.78
N ALA A 357 -0.37 -17.85 15.75
CA ALA A 357 0.77 -18.76 15.82
C ALA A 357 2.09 -17.98 15.90
N SER A 358 2.99 -18.39 16.78
CA SER A 358 4.30 -17.77 16.95
C SER A 358 5.32 -18.20 15.90
N SER A 359 5.04 -19.30 15.18
CA SER A 359 5.89 -19.83 14.11
C SER A 359 5.09 -20.65 13.10
N LEU A 360 5.66 -20.87 11.91
CA LEU A 360 5.08 -21.78 10.91
C LEU A 360 5.01 -23.22 11.43
N THR A 361 5.96 -23.64 12.27
CA THR A 361 5.93 -24.98 12.89
C THR A 361 4.77 -25.13 13.87
N GLU A 362 4.43 -24.10 14.64
CA GLU A 362 3.24 -24.12 15.50
C GLU A 362 1.95 -24.21 14.68
N LEU A 363 1.86 -23.43 13.60
CA LEU A 363 0.68 -23.40 12.73
C LEU A 363 0.53 -24.72 11.94
N LEU A 364 1.62 -25.23 11.36
CA LEU A 364 1.58 -26.27 10.32
C LEU A 364 2.16 -27.61 10.77
N GLY A 365 2.80 -27.69 11.95
CA GLY A 365 3.57 -28.86 12.38
C GLY A 365 4.91 -28.98 11.65
N ALA A 366 5.69 -30.02 12.01
CA ALA A 366 7.03 -30.24 11.48
C ALA A 366 7.08 -30.57 9.98
N SER A 367 5.97 -31.03 9.41
CA SER A 367 5.87 -31.33 7.96
C SER A 367 5.54 -30.10 7.11
N GLY A 368 5.04 -29.02 7.71
CA GLY A 368 4.53 -27.86 6.97
C GLY A 368 3.25 -28.14 6.18
N SER A 369 2.48 -29.16 6.56
CA SER A 369 1.31 -29.67 5.82
C SER A 369 0.06 -29.64 6.68
N GLY A 370 -1.10 -29.75 6.05
CA GLY A 370 -2.37 -29.85 6.74
C GLY A 370 -3.56 -29.90 5.80
N GLU A 371 -4.72 -30.25 6.35
CA GLU A 371 -6.00 -30.10 5.66
C GLU A 371 -6.35 -28.62 5.56
N PHE A 372 -7.05 -28.28 4.49
CA PHE A 372 -7.57 -26.94 4.28
C PHE A 372 -9.09 -26.97 4.23
N HIS A 373 -9.72 -26.05 4.94
CA HIS A 373 -11.18 -25.95 4.93
C HIS A 373 -11.64 -24.50 4.81
N ILE A 374 -12.70 -24.29 4.03
CA ILE A 374 -13.52 -23.09 4.04
C ILE A 374 -14.86 -23.47 4.67
N GLN A 375 -15.34 -22.65 5.60
CA GLN A 375 -16.57 -22.88 6.36
C GLN A 375 -17.42 -21.62 6.38
N ALA A 376 -18.69 -21.72 5.93
CA ALA A 376 -19.67 -20.65 5.99
C ALA A 376 -20.48 -20.74 7.29
N VAL A 377 -20.27 -19.77 8.17
CA VAL A 377 -20.90 -19.70 9.50
C VAL A 377 -21.50 -18.32 9.76
N SER A 378 -22.32 -18.21 10.79
CA SER A 378 -22.80 -16.91 11.28
C SER A 378 -22.46 -16.73 12.76
N GLY A 379 -21.67 -15.69 13.07
CA GLY A 379 -21.46 -15.19 14.42
C GLY A 379 -22.42 -14.05 14.79
N SER A 380 -23.35 -13.69 13.91
CA SER A 380 -24.35 -12.64 14.14
C SER A 380 -25.40 -13.07 15.17
N LYS A 381 -25.86 -12.13 15.99
CA LYS A 381 -27.02 -12.32 16.88
C LYS A 381 -28.35 -12.25 16.14
N ALA A 382 -28.36 -11.89 14.86
CA ALA A 382 -29.54 -11.84 14.00
C ALA A 382 -29.37 -12.84 12.84
N THR A 383 -30.47 -13.21 12.21
CA THR A 383 -30.46 -13.99 10.96
C THR A 383 -29.74 -13.21 9.87
N VAL A 384 -28.85 -13.88 9.13
CA VAL A 384 -28.10 -13.32 8.00
C VAL A 384 -28.59 -13.91 6.69
N THR A 385 -28.38 -13.20 5.60
CA THR A 385 -28.72 -13.66 4.24
C THR A 385 -27.85 -14.86 3.85
N GLY A 386 -28.33 -15.66 2.90
CA GLY A 386 -27.57 -16.73 2.29
C GLY A 386 -26.36 -16.20 1.50
N LEU A 387 -25.46 -17.11 1.19
CA LEU A 387 -24.30 -16.87 0.36
C LEU A 387 -24.29 -17.85 -0.81
N ARG A 388 -24.15 -17.34 -2.05
CA ARG A 388 -23.75 -18.12 -3.21
C ARG A 388 -22.43 -17.58 -3.73
N ALA A 389 -21.39 -18.44 -3.71
CA ALA A 389 -20.04 -18.08 -4.13
C ALA A 389 -19.33 -19.26 -4.76
N ALA A 390 -18.58 -19.03 -5.83
CA ALA A 390 -17.65 -20.01 -6.37
C ALA A 390 -16.23 -19.73 -5.84
N VAL A 391 -15.48 -20.80 -5.57
CA VAL A 391 -14.09 -20.74 -5.07
C VAL A 391 -13.23 -21.68 -5.91
N ASP A 392 -12.04 -21.17 -6.30
CA ASP A 392 -11.09 -21.90 -7.13
C ASP A 392 -9.63 -21.63 -6.72
N ASN A 393 -8.68 -22.42 -7.24
CA ASN A 393 -7.24 -22.22 -7.18
C ASN A 393 -6.69 -21.94 -5.76
N ILE A 394 -7.06 -22.80 -4.81
CA ILE A 394 -6.61 -22.70 -3.42
C ILE A 394 -5.12 -23.05 -3.34
N ARG A 395 -4.31 -22.14 -2.82
CA ARG A 395 -2.85 -22.25 -2.74
C ARG A 395 -2.27 -21.54 -1.53
N VAL A 396 -1.06 -21.91 -1.13
CA VAL A 396 -0.26 -21.18 -0.14
C VAL A 396 1.01 -20.72 -0.79
N VAL A 397 1.26 -19.40 -0.73
CA VAL A 397 2.39 -18.77 -1.41
C VAL A 397 3.17 -17.85 -0.47
N LYS A 398 4.46 -17.68 -0.76
CA LYS A 398 5.28 -16.65 -0.14
C LYS A 398 4.90 -15.29 -0.73
N ILE A 399 4.71 -14.29 0.13
CA ILE A 399 4.26 -12.93 -0.27
C ILE A 399 5.30 -11.85 0.05
N ASN A 400 6.34 -12.16 0.87
CA ASN A 400 7.43 -11.26 1.25
C ASN A 400 8.80 -11.91 1.04
#